data_ea64ef47613740a00e217806fa44490c
#
_entry.id   ea64ef47613740a00e217806fa44490c
#
_cell.length_a   1.000
_cell.length_b   1.000
_cell.length_c   1.000
_cell.angle_alpha   90.00
_cell.angle_beta   90.00
_cell.angle_gamma   90.00
#
_symmetry.space_group_name_H-M   'P 1'
#
loop_
_entity.id
_entity.type
_entity.pdbx_description
1 polymer ?
#
loop_
_entity_poly.entity_id
_entity_poly.type
_entity_poly.pdbx_seq_one_letter_code
_entity_poly.pdbx_strand_id
1 'polypeptide(L)'
;MVRHRDEEEEDARHAAFIRNIMVGREGLTRSVLLEATARAGGRLPRSYLSTGNITFTTPVANVDRVRRALEDAVRVSSGRREPVFLRSINELRGLAQRDSFGSDPYSPVHERCITFLPDGTEWIDPLPESSTRNDVELIDATDRAVFSVTRLVGGRPGTAGPLVEQRLGVEVTTRNWNTIARILANPL
;
A
#
# COMPACT_ATOMS: atom_id res chain seq x y z
N MET A 1 -8.46 -15.13 44.28
CA MET A 1 -8.78 -15.79 43.00
C MET A 1 -8.98 -14.71 41.95
N VAL A 2 -7.87 -14.25 41.39
CA VAL A 2 -7.86 -13.17 40.39
C VAL A 2 -8.13 -13.82 39.01
N ARG A 3 -9.29 -13.53 38.43
CA ARG A 3 -9.60 -13.93 37.06
C ARG A 3 -8.75 -13.03 36.17
N HIS A 4 -7.68 -13.55 35.54
CA HIS A 4 -7.15 -12.99 34.35
C HIS A 4 -8.30 -12.98 33.33
N ARG A 5 -8.83 -11.81 33.01
CA ARG A 5 -9.47 -11.57 31.74
C ARG A 5 -8.34 -11.68 30.72
N ASP A 6 -8.33 -12.77 29.97
CA ASP A 6 -7.68 -12.79 28.67
C ASP A 6 -8.35 -11.65 27.90
N GLU A 7 -7.64 -10.53 27.74
CA GLU A 7 -8.01 -9.49 26.80
C GLU A 7 -7.90 -10.19 25.44
N GLU A 8 -9.02 -10.67 24.91
CA GLU A 8 -9.12 -11.10 23.53
C GLU A 8 -8.70 -9.89 22.70
N GLU A 9 -7.46 -9.93 22.20
CA GLU A 9 -6.89 -8.89 21.37
C GLU A 9 -7.78 -8.77 20.13
N GLU A 10 -8.50 -7.65 20.01
CA GLU A 10 -9.55 -7.45 19.02
C GLU A 10 -8.95 -7.53 17.60
N ASP A 11 -9.53 -8.40 16.79
CA ASP A 11 -9.14 -8.55 15.40
C ASP A 11 -9.36 -7.27 14.61
N ALA A 12 -8.31 -6.79 13.98
CA ALA A 12 -8.37 -5.67 13.08
C ALA A 12 -8.17 -6.11 11.62
N ARG A 13 -8.83 -5.41 10.72
CA ARG A 13 -8.65 -5.63 9.28
C ARG A 13 -7.50 -4.79 8.75
N HIS A 14 -6.63 -5.43 7.98
CA HIS A 14 -5.43 -4.85 7.40
C HIS A 14 -5.37 -5.02 5.88
N ALA A 15 -4.59 -4.16 5.24
CA ALA A 15 -4.19 -4.29 3.86
C ALA A 15 -2.66 -4.35 3.76
N ALA A 16 -2.15 -5.30 3.00
CA ALA A 16 -0.75 -5.43 2.64
C ALA A 16 -0.56 -5.01 1.19
N PHE A 17 0.42 -4.15 0.94
CA PHE A 17 0.83 -3.68 -0.38
C PHE A 17 2.26 -4.15 -0.64
N ILE A 18 2.41 -5.12 -1.53
CA ILE A 18 3.71 -5.72 -1.84
C ILE A 18 4.35 -4.92 -2.97
N ARG A 19 5.57 -4.43 -2.75
CA ARG A 19 6.30 -3.63 -3.72
C ARG A 19 6.70 -4.48 -4.94
N ASN A 20 6.75 -3.88 -6.11
CA ASN A 20 7.40 -4.38 -7.34
C ASN A 20 7.03 -5.81 -7.77
N ILE A 21 5.83 -6.30 -7.48
CA ILE A 21 5.41 -7.63 -7.91
C ILE A 21 4.26 -7.58 -8.92
N MET A 22 4.19 -8.62 -9.71
CA MET A 22 3.02 -8.95 -10.53
C MET A 22 2.61 -10.39 -10.27
N VAL A 23 1.44 -10.56 -9.67
CA VAL A 23 0.84 -11.87 -9.39
C VAL A 23 0.59 -12.61 -10.70
N GLY A 24 1.01 -13.87 -10.76
CA GLY A 24 0.97 -14.71 -11.98
C GLY A 24 2.30 -14.74 -12.74
N ARG A 25 3.33 -14.05 -12.26
CA ARG A 25 4.69 -14.11 -12.81
C ARG A 25 5.66 -14.74 -11.81
N GLU A 26 6.75 -15.28 -12.31
CA GLU A 26 7.88 -15.81 -11.51
C GLU A 26 7.43 -16.83 -10.44
N GLY A 27 6.40 -17.63 -10.70
CA GLY A 27 5.87 -18.57 -9.72
C GLY A 27 5.03 -17.96 -8.58
N LEU A 28 4.97 -16.63 -8.48
CA LEU A 28 4.18 -15.94 -7.47
C LEU A 28 2.71 -15.88 -7.86
N THR A 29 1.94 -16.87 -7.42
CA THR A 29 0.51 -16.95 -7.70
C THR A 29 -0.33 -16.29 -6.59
N ARG A 30 -1.60 -16.02 -6.91
CA ARG A 30 -2.56 -15.57 -5.90
C ARG A 30 -2.67 -16.57 -4.74
N SER A 31 -2.72 -17.87 -5.04
CA SER A 31 -2.81 -18.93 -4.02
C SER A 31 -1.64 -18.89 -3.06
N VAL A 32 -0.41 -18.75 -3.56
CA VAL A 32 0.80 -18.65 -2.73
C VAL A 32 0.69 -17.50 -1.71
N LEU A 33 0.24 -16.33 -2.14
CA LEU A 33 0.09 -15.17 -1.25
C LEU A 33 -1.04 -15.36 -0.24
N LEU A 34 -2.20 -15.88 -0.65
CA LEU A 34 -3.32 -16.12 0.26
C LEU A 34 -2.99 -17.22 1.29
N GLU A 35 -2.33 -18.30 0.87
CA GLU A 35 -1.86 -19.36 1.78
C GLU A 35 -0.80 -18.86 2.77
N ALA A 36 0.18 -18.06 2.31
CA ALA A 36 1.18 -17.47 3.19
C ALA A 36 0.52 -16.59 4.26
N THR A 37 -0.47 -15.77 3.86
CA THR A 37 -1.26 -14.95 4.77
C THR A 37 -2.00 -15.81 5.79
N ALA A 38 -2.72 -16.85 5.34
CA ALA A 38 -3.50 -17.71 6.21
C ALA A 38 -2.63 -18.49 7.21
N ARG A 39 -1.52 -19.09 6.76
CA ARG A 39 -0.56 -19.82 7.61
C ARG A 39 0.08 -18.93 8.68
N ALA A 40 0.21 -17.64 8.40
CA ALA A 40 0.72 -16.66 9.36
C ALA A 40 -0.34 -16.14 10.36
N GLY A 41 -1.60 -16.61 10.27
CA GLY A 41 -2.69 -16.21 11.16
C GLY A 41 -3.57 -15.09 10.62
N GLY A 42 -3.38 -14.69 9.34
CA GLY A 42 -4.31 -13.79 8.65
C GLY A 42 -5.57 -14.53 8.24
N ARG A 43 -6.73 -14.11 8.75
CA ARG A 43 -8.03 -14.69 8.44
C ARG A 43 -8.69 -13.99 7.28
N LEU A 44 -9.55 -14.70 6.53
CA LEU A 44 -10.32 -14.19 5.40
C LEU A 44 -9.44 -13.42 4.37
N PRO A 45 -8.28 -13.98 3.94
CA PRO A 45 -7.39 -13.27 3.05
C PRO A 45 -8.03 -13.10 1.68
N ARG A 46 -7.92 -11.89 1.10
CA ARG A 46 -8.40 -11.56 -0.25
C ARG A 46 -7.33 -10.83 -1.03
N SER A 47 -7.19 -11.17 -2.31
CA SER A 47 -6.28 -10.50 -3.24
C SER A 47 -7.05 -9.56 -4.17
N TYR A 48 -6.53 -8.35 -4.35
CA TYR A 48 -7.09 -7.33 -5.25
C TYR A 48 -6.11 -7.03 -6.38
N LEU A 49 -6.55 -7.21 -7.60
CA LEU A 49 -5.75 -7.01 -8.81
C LEU A 49 -4.49 -7.91 -8.83
N SER A 50 -3.62 -7.69 -9.81
CA SER A 50 -2.37 -8.46 -9.99
C SER A 50 -1.15 -7.78 -9.37
N THR A 51 -1.31 -6.65 -8.70
CA THR A 51 -0.21 -5.81 -8.22
C THR A 51 0.09 -5.98 -6.71
N GLY A 52 -0.21 -7.15 -6.14
CA GLY A 52 0.18 -7.49 -4.78
C GLY A 52 -0.55 -6.73 -3.68
N ASN A 53 -1.87 -6.67 -3.78
CA ASN A 53 -2.71 -6.08 -2.73
C ASN A 53 -3.49 -7.20 -2.04
N ILE A 54 -3.25 -7.41 -0.76
CA ILE A 54 -3.88 -8.47 0.04
C ILE A 54 -4.58 -7.82 1.24
N THR A 55 -5.84 -8.14 1.49
CA THR A 55 -6.49 -7.80 2.76
C THR A 55 -6.67 -9.05 3.62
N PHE A 56 -6.65 -8.88 4.91
CA PHE A 56 -6.84 -9.94 5.89
C PHE A 56 -7.27 -9.36 7.24
N THR A 57 -7.76 -10.22 8.13
CA THR A 57 -8.10 -9.88 9.50
C THR A 57 -7.18 -10.63 10.45
N THR A 58 -6.60 -9.96 11.43
CA THR A 58 -5.73 -10.58 12.45
C THR A 58 -5.63 -9.65 13.67
N PRO A 59 -5.33 -10.19 14.87
CA PRO A 59 -4.91 -9.36 15.99
C PRO A 59 -3.68 -8.52 15.65
N VAL A 60 -3.58 -7.31 16.22
CA VAL A 60 -2.48 -6.37 15.93
C VAL A 60 -1.11 -7.01 16.20
N ALA A 61 -0.96 -7.80 17.25
CA ALA A 61 0.28 -8.52 17.58
C ALA A 61 0.76 -9.48 16.47
N ASN A 62 -0.13 -9.97 15.63
CA ASN A 62 0.19 -10.92 14.56
C ASN A 62 0.46 -10.25 13.20
N VAL A 63 0.25 -8.96 13.06
CA VAL A 63 0.37 -8.24 11.79
C VAL A 63 1.77 -8.38 11.18
N ASP A 64 2.81 -8.24 11.98
CA ASP A 64 4.21 -8.40 11.54
C ASP A 64 4.55 -9.82 11.11
N ARG A 65 3.92 -10.82 11.71
CA ARG A 65 4.08 -12.21 11.28
C ARG A 65 3.52 -12.42 9.88
N VAL A 66 2.38 -11.85 9.58
CA VAL A 66 1.79 -11.88 8.23
C VAL A 66 2.67 -11.13 7.23
N ARG A 67 3.21 -9.96 7.59
CA ARG A 67 4.14 -9.20 6.76
C ARG A 67 5.33 -10.05 6.33
N ARG A 68 6.03 -10.64 7.31
CA ARG A 68 7.21 -11.50 7.05
C ARG A 68 6.86 -12.71 6.17
N ALA A 69 5.71 -13.33 6.40
CA ALA A 69 5.29 -14.48 5.59
C ALA A 69 5.05 -14.10 4.12
N LEU A 70 4.51 -12.90 3.85
CA LEU A 70 4.34 -12.38 2.49
C LEU A 70 5.70 -12.05 1.84
N GLU A 71 6.61 -11.41 2.57
CA GLU A 71 7.99 -11.14 2.10
C GLU A 71 8.74 -12.42 1.77
N ASP A 72 8.62 -13.44 2.62
CA ASP A 72 9.21 -14.77 2.38
C ASP A 72 8.58 -15.47 1.17
N ALA A 73 7.27 -15.41 1.00
CA ALA A 73 6.60 -15.98 -0.16
C ALA A 73 7.09 -15.35 -1.47
N VAL A 74 7.28 -14.02 -1.50
CA VAL A 74 7.86 -13.32 -2.65
C VAL A 74 9.30 -13.78 -2.87
N ARG A 75 10.13 -13.82 -1.83
CA ARG A 75 11.53 -14.24 -1.93
C ARG A 75 11.68 -15.67 -2.44
N VAL A 76 10.87 -16.59 -1.95
CA VAL A 76 10.90 -18.01 -2.38
C VAL A 76 10.47 -18.14 -3.84
N SER A 77 9.45 -17.41 -4.27
CA SER A 77 8.91 -17.50 -5.64
C SER A 77 9.78 -16.81 -6.68
N SER A 78 10.28 -15.59 -6.38
CA SER A 78 10.96 -14.73 -7.36
C SER A 78 12.46 -14.56 -7.13
N GLY A 79 13.00 -15.05 -6.01
CA GLY A 79 14.39 -14.82 -5.59
C GLY A 79 14.68 -13.39 -5.12
N ARG A 80 13.71 -12.47 -5.19
CA ARG A 80 13.88 -11.05 -4.83
C ARG A 80 13.37 -10.76 -3.44
N ARG A 81 13.97 -9.77 -2.79
CA ARG A 81 13.45 -9.18 -1.56
C ARG A 81 12.64 -7.94 -1.92
N GLU A 82 11.36 -7.98 -1.67
CA GLU A 82 10.47 -6.85 -1.87
C GLU A 82 9.71 -6.55 -0.56
N PRO A 83 9.78 -5.34 -0.04
CA PRO A 83 9.10 -5.00 1.21
C PRO A 83 7.59 -5.02 1.06
N VAL A 84 6.93 -5.33 2.18
CA VAL A 84 5.47 -5.32 2.31
C VAL A 84 5.07 -4.17 3.23
N PHE A 85 4.24 -3.26 2.72
CA PHE A 85 3.71 -2.11 3.44
C PHE A 85 2.34 -2.46 4.01
N LEU A 86 2.21 -2.38 5.33
CA LEU A 86 0.96 -2.68 6.03
C LEU A 86 0.22 -1.40 6.41
N ARG A 87 -1.08 -1.41 6.22
CA ARG A 87 -2.00 -0.35 6.67
C ARG A 87 -3.25 -0.97 7.26
N SER A 88 -3.73 -0.46 8.38
CA SER A 88 -5.05 -0.84 8.84
C SER A 88 -6.12 -0.27 7.90
N ILE A 89 -7.27 -0.94 7.81
CA ILE A 89 -8.39 -0.41 7.00
C ILE A 89 -8.90 0.92 7.58
N ASN A 90 -8.80 1.12 8.89
CA ASN A 90 -9.16 2.39 9.53
C ASN A 90 -8.21 3.52 9.10
N GLU A 91 -6.90 3.25 9.03
CA GLU A 91 -5.92 4.19 8.48
C GLU A 91 -6.26 4.56 7.03
N LEU A 92 -6.55 3.59 6.18
CA LEU A 92 -6.94 3.85 4.78
C LEU A 92 -8.25 4.67 4.67
N ARG A 93 -9.21 4.45 5.58
CA ARG A 93 -10.42 5.29 5.66
C ARG A 93 -10.09 6.72 6.06
N GLY A 94 -9.20 6.91 7.04
CA GLY A 94 -8.74 8.24 7.44
C GLY A 94 -8.08 8.99 6.28
N LEU A 95 -7.21 8.30 5.52
CA LEU A 95 -6.61 8.86 4.30
C LEU A 95 -7.66 9.22 3.24
N ALA A 96 -8.73 8.42 3.10
CA ALA A 96 -9.79 8.70 2.16
C ALA A 96 -10.68 9.91 2.56
N GLN A 97 -10.77 10.20 3.85
CA GLN A 97 -11.52 11.34 4.37
C GLN A 97 -10.77 12.67 4.23
N ARG A 98 -9.46 12.66 3.98
CA ARG A 98 -8.65 13.90 3.84
C ARG A 98 -9.00 14.72 2.59
N ASP A 99 -9.62 14.09 1.59
CA ASP A 99 -9.90 14.73 0.29
C ASP A 99 -8.66 15.37 -0.37
N SER A 100 -7.50 14.69 -0.23
CA SER A 100 -6.20 15.18 -0.72
C SER A 100 -6.19 15.47 -2.22
N PHE A 101 -7.11 14.90 -2.98
CA PHE A 101 -7.22 15.16 -4.43
C PHE A 101 -8.15 16.32 -4.78
N GLY A 102 -9.00 16.78 -3.85
CA GLY A 102 -9.90 17.91 -4.01
C GLY A 102 -10.78 17.86 -5.25
N SER A 103 -11.45 18.97 -5.54
CA SER A 103 -12.02 19.26 -6.84
C SER A 103 -10.90 19.80 -7.73
N ASP A 104 -10.28 18.91 -8.47
CA ASP A 104 -9.04 19.09 -9.22
C ASP A 104 -9.07 20.30 -10.18
N PRO A 105 -8.28 21.36 -9.95
CA PRO A 105 -8.09 22.43 -10.91
C PRO A 105 -7.09 22.08 -12.04
N TYR A 106 -6.42 20.92 -11.97
CA TYR A 106 -5.34 20.52 -12.86
C TYR A 106 -5.75 19.40 -13.83
N SER A 107 -6.64 19.71 -14.75
CA SER A 107 -6.98 18.79 -15.85
C SER A 107 -5.91 18.83 -16.97
N PRO A 108 -5.65 17.71 -17.67
CA PRO A 108 -6.15 16.36 -17.47
C PRO A 108 -5.22 15.50 -16.61
N VAL A 109 -5.74 14.95 -15.51
CA VAL A 109 -5.07 13.95 -14.69
C VAL A 109 -5.25 12.57 -15.32
N HIS A 110 -4.14 11.83 -15.48
CA HIS A 110 -4.19 10.44 -15.96
C HIS A 110 -4.57 9.50 -14.81
N GLU A 111 -3.87 9.58 -13.67
CA GLU A 111 -4.15 8.77 -12.49
C GLU A 111 -3.98 9.60 -11.21
N ARG A 112 -4.79 9.25 -10.20
CA ARG A 112 -4.59 9.64 -8.80
C ARG A 112 -3.92 8.50 -8.08
N CYS A 113 -2.83 8.78 -7.38
CA CYS A 113 -2.01 7.76 -6.74
C CYS A 113 -1.74 8.08 -5.27
N ILE A 114 -1.53 7.03 -4.50
CA ILE A 114 -1.00 7.10 -3.14
C ILE A 114 0.28 6.27 -3.07
N THR A 115 1.33 6.85 -2.52
CA THR A 115 2.62 6.19 -2.27
C THR A 115 2.77 5.97 -0.77
N PHE A 116 2.84 4.72 -0.34
CA PHE A 116 3.03 4.36 1.06
C PHE A 116 4.51 4.41 1.43
N LEU A 117 4.79 5.07 2.55
CA LEU A 117 6.13 5.22 3.13
C LEU A 117 6.39 4.10 4.15
N PRO A 118 7.66 3.71 4.39
CA PRO A 118 8.02 2.88 5.52
C PRO A 118 7.67 3.55 6.86
N ASP A 119 7.51 2.75 7.91
CA ASP A 119 7.28 3.26 9.25
C ASP A 119 8.48 4.09 9.72
N GLY A 120 8.22 5.22 10.37
CA GLY A 120 9.23 6.16 10.83
C GLY A 120 9.83 7.06 9.74
N THR A 121 9.26 7.01 8.53
CA THR A 121 9.62 7.94 7.44
C THR A 121 8.55 9.01 7.33
N GLU A 122 8.94 10.27 7.18
CA GLU A 122 8.05 11.42 7.05
C GLU A 122 8.42 12.24 5.83
N TRP A 123 7.43 12.78 5.12
CA TRP A 123 7.63 13.76 4.06
C TRP A 123 7.74 15.14 4.69
N ILE A 124 8.84 15.83 4.45
CA ILE A 124 9.14 17.14 5.06
C ILE A 124 9.28 18.28 4.05
N ASP A 125 9.38 17.97 2.75
CA ASP A 125 9.53 18.99 1.72
C ASP A 125 8.21 19.73 1.47
N PRO A 126 8.28 21.00 0.99
CA PRO A 126 7.09 21.74 0.60
C PRO A 126 6.32 21.07 -0.55
N LEU A 127 5.00 21.11 -0.49
CA LEU A 127 4.10 20.63 -1.54
C LEU A 127 3.25 21.80 -2.07
N PRO A 128 2.81 21.81 -3.35
CA PRO A 128 3.04 20.74 -4.33
C PRO A 128 4.44 20.73 -4.93
N GLU A 129 4.90 19.54 -5.36
CA GLU A 129 6.16 19.35 -6.07
C GLU A 129 5.95 18.59 -7.37
N SER A 130 6.51 19.10 -8.48
CA SER A 130 6.43 18.45 -9.80
C SER A 130 7.73 17.76 -10.18
N SER A 131 7.62 16.63 -10.88
CA SER A 131 8.75 16.01 -11.55
C SER A 131 9.32 16.91 -12.63
N THR A 132 10.59 16.73 -12.99
CA THR A 132 11.26 17.49 -14.07
C THR A 132 10.51 17.41 -15.42
N ARG A 133 9.81 16.30 -15.67
CA ARG A 133 9.01 16.12 -16.89
C ARG A 133 7.58 16.66 -16.78
N ASN A 134 7.15 17.15 -15.62
CA ASN A 134 5.77 17.53 -15.32
C ASN A 134 4.75 16.39 -15.56
N ASP A 135 5.19 15.12 -15.49
CA ASP A 135 4.33 13.95 -15.64
C ASP A 135 3.86 13.40 -14.28
N VAL A 136 4.44 13.87 -13.17
CA VAL A 136 4.04 13.59 -11.79
C VAL A 136 4.01 14.88 -11.00
N GLU A 137 2.98 15.06 -10.19
CA GLU A 137 2.89 16.12 -9.18
C GLU A 137 2.52 15.50 -7.83
N LEU A 138 3.36 15.72 -6.83
CA LEU A 138 3.09 15.37 -5.44
C LEU A 138 2.27 16.52 -4.85
N ILE A 139 1.10 16.21 -4.28
CA ILE A 139 0.10 17.24 -3.93
C ILE A 139 -0.19 17.36 -2.44
N ASP A 140 -0.07 16.28 -1.69
CA ASP A 140 -0.31 16.22 -0.24
C ASP A 140 0.49 15.08 0.38
N ALA A 141 0.78 15.16 1.68
CA ALA A 141 1.46 14.11 2.41
C ALA A 141 0.97 13.97 3.84
N THR A 142 1.21 12.80 4.40
CA THR A 142 1.09 12.47 5.82
C THR A 142 2.42 11.85 6.28
N ASP A 143 2.51 11.49 7.56
CA ASP A 143 3.63 10.73 8.14
C ASP A 143 3.88 9.37 7.49
N ARG A 144 2.91 8.82 6.73
CA ARG A 144 2.99 7.46 6.17
C ARG A 144 2.59 7.33 4.71
N ALA A 145 2.24 8.45 4.06
CA ALA A 145 1.79 8.40 2.67
C ALA A 145 1.99 9.75 1.95
N VAL A 146 2.28 9.69 0.66
CA VAL A 146 2.32 10.84 -0.25
C VAL A 146 1.25 10.67 -1.32
N PHE A 147 0.45 11.70 -1.54
CA PHE A 147 -0.57 11.75 -2.60
C PHE A 147 -0.01 12.41 -3.85
N SER A 148 -0.33 11.88 -5.00
CA SER A 148 0.15 12.39 -6.27
C SER A 148 -0.86 12.23 -7.38
N VAL A 149 -0.73 13.07 -8.38
CA VAL A 149 -1.40 12.94 -9.68
C VAL A 149 -0.38 12.68 -10.76
N THR A 150 -0.74 11.89 -11.76
CA THR A 150 0.11 11.64 -12.92
C THR A 150 -0.53 12.17 -14.18
N ARG A 151 0.30 12.50 -15.18
CA ARG A 151 -0.14 13.00 -16.49
C ARG A 151 0.53 12.23 -17.61
N LEU A 152 -0.08 12.24 -18.77
CA LEU A 152 0.54 11.71 -19.99
C LEU A 152 1.42 12.77 -20.64
N VAL A 153 2.72 12.53 -20.72
CA VAL A 153 3.67 13.35 -21.44
C VAL A 153 4.28 12.53 -22.58
N GLY A 154 4.04 12.94 -23.82
CA GLY A 154 4.43 12.16 -24.99
C GLY A 154 3.79 10.77 -25.05
N GLY A 155 2.53 10.63 -24.57
CA GLY A 155 1.78 9.37 -24.54
C GLY A 155 2.23 8.39 -23.44
N ARG A 156 3.13 8.80 -22.54
CA ARG A 156 3.65 7.96 -21.44
C ARG A 156 3.21 8.54 -20.10
N PRO A 157 2.64 7.70 -19.19
CA PRO A 157 2.28 8.15 -17.86
C PRO A 157 3.52 8.36 -16.98
N GLY A 158 3.44 9.31 -16.06
CA GLY A 158 4.40 9.45 -14.97
C GLY A 158 4.26 8.34 -13.94
N THR A 159 5.28 8.18 -13.10
CA THR A 159 5.30 7.21 -12.00
C THR A 159 5.83 7.89 -10.73
N ALA A 160 4.99 7.99 -9.69
CA ALA A 160 5.32 8.76 -8.48
C ALA A 160 6.38 8.09 -7.59
N GLY A 161 6.39 6.75 -7.52
CA GLY A 161 7.30 6.02 -6.62
C GLY A 161 8.77 6.44 -6.76
N PRO A 162 9.37 6.42 -7.97
CA PRO A 162 10.77 6.83 -8.16
C PRO A 162 11.07 8.26 -7.70
N LEU A 163 10.12 9.20 -7.85
CA LEU A 163 10.31 10.58 -7.37
C LEU A 163 10.36 10.62 -5.85
N VAL A 164 9.45 9.92 -5.18
CA VAL A 164 9.42 9.84 -3.70
C VAL A 164 10.66 9.10 -3.18
N GLU A 165 11.06 7.98 -3.80
CA GLU A 165 12.27 7.23 -3.44
C GLU A 165 13.53 8.09 -3.57
N GLN A 166 13.63 8.88 -4.64
CA GLN A 166 14.76 9.80 -4.85
C GLN A 166 14.84 10.88 -3.74
N ARG A 167 13.70 11.38 -3.28
CA ARG A 167 13.65 12.41 -2.24
C ARG A 167 13.98 11.86 -0.86
N LEU A 168 13.42 10.72 -0.52
CA LEU A 168 13.51 10.17 0.83
C LEU A 168 14.66 9.17 1.03
N GLY A 169 15.24 8.65 -0.05
CA GLY A 169 16.29 7.62 0.00
C GLY A 169 15.82 6.27 0.56
N VAL A 170 14.50 6.00 0.53
CA VAL A 170 13.88 4.77 1.05
C VAL A 170 13.02 4.10 -0.02
N GLU A 171 12.84 2.78 0.09
CA GLU A 171 11.91 2.05 -0.76
C GLU A 171 10.46 2.37 -0.40
N VAL A 172 9.64 2.63 -1.42
CA VAL A 172 8.21 2.95 -1.26
C VAL A 172 7.35 2.07 -2.17
N THR A 173 6.03 2.10 -1.99
CA THR A 173 5.11 1.42 -2.90
C THR A 173 3.94 2.31 -3.28
N THR A 174 3.73 2.50 -4.58
CA THR A 174 2.65 3.34 -5.11
C THR A 174 1.46 2.49 -5.54
N ARG A 175 0.25 2.99 -5.26
CA ARG A 175 -1.02 2.40 -5.71
C ARG A 175 -1.88 3.45 -6.36
N ASN A 176 -2.57 3.04 -7.43
CA ASN A 176 -3.66 3.83 -7.98
C ASN A 176 -4.77 3.97 -6.92
N TRP A 177 -5.32 5.17 -6.77
CA TRP A 177 -6.36 5.46 -5.78
C TRP A 177 -7.61 4.60 -5.93
N ASN A 178 -7.95 4.21 -7.17
CA ASN A 178 -9.06 3.29 -7.42
C ASN A 178 -8.86 1.90 -6.77
N THR A 179 -7.61 1.49 -6.56
CA THR A 179 -7.30 0.25 -5.82
C THR A 179 -7.69 0.39 -4.35
N ILE A 180 -7.37 1.53 -3.74
CA ILE A 180 -7.74 1.83 -2.35
C ILE A 180 -9.26 1.92 -2.21
N ALA A 181 -9.92 2.66 -3.09
CA ALA A 181 -11.38 2.76 -3.11
C ALA A 181 -12.05 1.37 -3.22
N ARG A 182 -11.53 0.50 -4.09
CA ARG A 182 -12.02 -0.89 -4.23
C ARG A 182 -11.83 -1.72 -2.96
N ILE A 183 -10.70 -1.57 -2.26
CA ILE A 183 -10.44 -2.24 -0.98
C ILE A 183 -11.43 -1.77 0.08
N LEU A 184 -11.66 -0.46 0.16
CA LEU A 184 -12.57 0.16 1.13
C LEU A 184 -14.05 -0.15 0.87
N ALA A 185 -14.44 -0.29 -0.40
CA ALA A 185 -15.81 -0.61 -0.81
C ALA A 185 -16.22 -2.08 -0.55
N ASN A 186 -15.25 -2.96 -0.27
CA ASN A 186 -15.53 -4.37 0.02
C ASN A 186 -15.45 -4.62 1.53
N PRO A 187 -16.55 -4.52 2.29
CA PRO A 187 -16.62 -5.06 3.64
C PRO A 187 -16.38 -6.58 3.57
N LEU A 188 -15.92 -7.16 4.67
CA LEU A 188 -15.73 -8.61 4.80
C LEU A 188 -17.01 -9.38 4.54
#